data_17d6e49e24fbf280f1c39ae5a39ce24b
#
_entry.id   17d6e49e24fbf280f1c39ae5a39ce24b
#
_cell.length_a   1.000
_cell.length_b   1.000
_cell.length_c   1.000
_cell.angle_alpha   90.00
_cell.angle_beta   90.00
_cell.angle_gamma   90.00
#
_symmetry.space_group_name_H-M   'P 1'
#
loop_
_entity.id
_entity.type
_entity.pdbx_description
1 polymer ?
#
loop_
_entity_poly.entity_id
_entity_poly.type
_entity_poly.pdbx_seq_one_letter_code
_entity_poly.pdbx_strand_id
1 'polypeptide(L)'
;MESEISNEVLFTDFYKNWIDVYKTGSVRQVTLNKYLMTLTWIRELVPDLKIQDLSRIQYQLLINKYAENHERQTTMDFHHQLKGAILDALDEGLISRDPTRKVIIKGKQPRKKKQKFLNQFQLHSLLQELNLSIEEGINWDWLILLIAKTGLRFSEALALTPADFDFSRQILSVNKTWDYKYGTGFLPTKNKSSVRKIELDWRTIAQFSELTKGLPKEESIFAKGVVFNATVNSILERRCKAAKIPVITIHSLRHTHASLLLYEGVSIASVARRLGHSSITTTQKTYLHIIQELENADVDLVMRSLSNL
;
A
#
# COMPACT_ATOMS: atom_id res chain seq x y z
N MET A 1 3.34 57.46 3.72
CA MET A 1 4.48 56.53 3.95
C MET A 1 3.94 55.41 4.84
N GLU A 2 3.19 54.49 4.23
CA GLU A 2 2.80 53.28 4.90
C GLU A 2 4.02 52.36 4.93
N SER A 3 4.46 52.04 6.14
CA SER A 3 5.53 51.04 6.38
C SER A 3 4.98 49.68 5.92
N GLU A 4 5.40 49.22 4.75
CA GLU A 4 5.34 47.82 4.41
C GLU A 4 6.12 47.04 5.50
N ILE A 5 5.41 46.53 6.49
CA ILE A 5 5.89 45.44 7.33
C ILE A 5 5.96 44.25 6.38
N SER A 6 7.11 44.03 5.75
CA SER A 6 7.35 42.77 5.04
C SER A 6 7.31 41.67 6.08
N ASN A 7 6.18 41.00 6.17
CA ASN A 7 6.03 39.80 7.02
C ASN A 7 6.90 38.71 6.43
N GLU A 8 8.20 38.73 6.78
CA GLU A 8 9.18 37.73 6.39
C GLU A 8 8.85 36.43 7.13
N VAL A 9 8.15 35.52 6.46
CA VAL A 9 7.71 34.24 7.03
C VAL A 9 8.71 33.15 6.70
N LEU A 10 9.23 32.45 7.70
CA LEU A 10 10.06 31.26 7.49
C LEU A 10 9.26 30.15 6.78
N PHE A 11 9.88 29.47 5.87
CA PHE A 11 9.23 28.35 5.14
C PHE A 11 8.77 27.26 6.11
N THR A 12 9.51 27.01 7.18
CA THR A 12 9.14 26.09 8.26
C THR A 12 7.85 26.49 8.96
N ASP A 13 7.68 27.78 9.27
CA ASP A 13 6.50 28.27 9.99
C ASP A 13 5.27 28.31 9.08
N PHE A 14 5.45 28.73 7.82
CA PHE A 14 4.41 28.64 6.80
C PHE A 14 3.94 27.18 6.64
N TYR A 15 4.87 26.23 6.46
CA TYR A 15 4.54 24.83 6.23
C TYR A 15 3.85 24.20 7.45
N LYS A 16 4.28 24.54 8.68
CA LYS A 16 3.64 24.11 9.90
C LYS A 16 2.20 24.63 9.99
N ASN A 17 2.01 25.93 9.76
CA ASN A 17 0.70 26.56 9.79
C ASN A 17 -0.25 25.95 8.74
N TRP A 18 0.27 25.70 7.53
CA TRP A 18 -0.45 25.02 6.47
C TRP A 18 -0.89 23.60 6.86
N ILE A 19 -0.05 22.82 7.56
CA ILE A 19 -0.43 21.51 8.09
C ILE A 19 -1.58 21.67 9.10
N ASP A 20 -1.44 22.60 10.04
CA ASP A 20 -2.39 22.79 11.12
C ASP A 20 -3.78 23.18 10.58
N VAL A 21 -3.82 24.06 9.57
CA VAL A 21 -5.07 24.55 8.96
C VAL A 21 -5.69 23.55 7.98
N TYR A 22 -4.90 22.98 7.07
CA TYR A 22 -5.45 22.21 5.95
C TYR A 22 -5.35 20.70 6.10
N LYS A 23 -4.49 20.17 6.98
CA LYS A 23 -4.26 18.73 7.08
C LYS A 23 -4.73 18.13 8.40
N THR A 24 -4.62 18.86 9.50
CA THR A 24 -5.10 18.39 10.81
C THR A 24 -6.63 18.18 10.77
N GLY A 25 -7.07 16.99 11.16
CA GLY A 25 -8.48 16.60 11.12
C GLY A 25 -9.05 16.26 9.73
N SER A 26 -8.37 16.64 8.62
CA SER A 26 -8.84 16.36 7.26
C SER A 26 -8.25 15.10 6.62
N VAL A 27 -7.08 14.65 7.12
CA VAL A 27 -6.40 13.46 6.62
C VAL A 27 -6.22 12.41 7.71
N ARG A 28 -6.02 11.16 7.31
CA ARG A 28 -5.71 10.08 8.27
C ARG A 28 -4.39 10.36 9.00
N GLN A 29 -4.29 9.93 10.26
CA GLN A 29 -3.10 10.14 11.11
C GLN A 29 -1.79 9.70 10.44
N VAL A 30 -1.80 8.58 9.73
CA VAL A 30 -0.64 8.08 8.96
C VAL A 30 -0.19 9.08 7.88
N THR A 31 -1.12 9.80 7.27
CA THR A 31 -0.82 10.83 6.28
C THR A 31 -0.34 12.11 6.96
N LEU A 32 -0.95 12.51 8.06
CA LEU A 32 -0.53 13.66 8.87
C LEU A 32 0.92 13.49 9.34
N ASN A 33 1.27 12.30 9.84
CA ASN A 33 2.63 12.00 10.28
C ASN A 33 3.68 12.13 9.15
N LYS A 34 3.31 11.89 7.90
CA LYS A 34 4.21 12.13 6.75
C LYS A 34 4.47 13.63 6.55
N TYR A 35 3.44 14.47 6.66
CA TYR A 35 3.60 15.92 6.58
C TYR A 35 4.45 16.44 7.74
N LEU A 36 4.24 15.95 8.96
CA LEU A 36 5.06 16.31 10.12
C LEU A 36 6.52 15.87 9.95
N MET A 37 6.77 14.70 9.38
CA MET A 37 8.12 14.26 9.04
C MET A 37 8.75 15.16 7.97
N THR A 38 7.99 15.58 6.97
CA THR A 38 8.45 16.56 5.97
C THR A 38 8.81 17.88 6.62
N LEU A 39 8.02 18.38 7.57
CA LEU A 39 8.35 19.58 8.34
C LEU A 39 9.68 19.44 9.10
N THR A 40 9.95 18.29 9.71
CA THR A 40 11.22 18.00 10.37
C THR A 40 12.39 18.14 9.38
N TRP A 41 12.25 17.58 8.18
CA TRP A 41 13.28 17.71 7.15
C TRP A 41 13.47 19.15 6.63
N ILE A 42 12.40 19.95 6.51
CA ILE A 42 12.53 21.36 6.15
C ILE A 42 13.39 22.09 7.21
N ARG A 43 13.08 21.86 8.50
CA ARG A 43 13.82 22.46 9.62
C ARG A 43 15.30 22.09 9.63
N GLU A 44 15.62 20.86 9.26
CA GLU A 44 17.01 20.38 9.22
C GLU A 44 17.78 20.90 8.00
N LEU A 45 17.14 20.92 6.84
CA LEU A 45 17.82 21.19 5.57
C LEU A 45 17.90 22.69 5.22
N VAL A 46 16.87 23.46 5.61
CA VAL A 46 16.73 24.88 5.26
C VAL A 46 16.08 25.69 6.40
N PRO A 47 16.65 25.72 7.62
CA PRO A 47 16.04 26.34 8.81
C PRO A 47 15.69 27.82 8.62
N ASP A 48 16.55 28.57 7.93
CA ASP A 48 16.45 30.02 7.81
C ASP A 48 15.82 30.48 6.49
N LEU A 49 15.36 29.55 5.65
CA LEU A 49 14.78 29.91 4.35
C LEU A 49 13.42 30.57 4.55
N LYS A 50 13.26 31.78 4.03
CA LYS A 50 11.98 32.48 3.97
C LYS A 50 11.17 31.94 2.77
N ILE A 51 9.83 31.88 2.92
CA ILE A 51 8.97 31.38 1.85
C ILE A 51 9.07 32.28 0.60
N GLN A 52 9.22 33.58 0.79
CA GLN A 52 9.34 34.57 -0.30
C GLN A 52 10.62 34.37 -1.12
N ASP A 53 11.69 33.84 -0.52
CA ASP A 53 12.98 33.60 -1.16
C ASP A 53 13.04 32.23 -1.87
N LEU A 54 11.94 31.45 -1.82
CA LEU A 54 11.89 30.11 -2.38
C LEU A 54 11.88 30.14 -3.92
N SER A 55 13.03 30.36 -4.51
CA SER A 55 13.24 30.30 -5.96
C SER A 55 13.30 28.84 -6.46
N ARG A 56 13.20 28.63 -7.79
CA ARG A 56 13.41 27.32 -8.42
C ARG A 56 14.76 26.70 -8.06
N ILE A 57 15.79 27.52 -7.95
CA ILE A 57 17.14 27.03 -7.60
C ILE A 57 17.17 26.59 -6.14
N GLN A 58 16.64 27.39 -5.23
CA GLN A 58 16.55 27.03 -3.81
C GLN A 58 15.74 25.76 -3.59
N TYR A 59 14.60 25.64 -4.27
CA TYR A 59 13.78 24.42 -4.20
C TYR A 59 14.51 23.20 -4.74
N GLN A 60 15.20 23.32 -5.89
CA GLN A 60 15.99 22.20 -6.44
C GLN A 60 17.15 21.81 -5.51
N LEU A 61 17.80 22.78 -4.86
CA LEU A 61 18.86 22.50 -3.88
C LEU A 61 18.32 21.75 -2.66
N LEU A 62 17.15 22.14 -2.14
CA LEU A 62 16.45 21.43 -1.06
C LEU A 62 16.19 19.98 -1.45
N ILE A 63 15.59 19.75 -2.63
CA ILE A 63 15.31 18.40 -3.15
C ILE A 63 16.60 17.60 -3.33
N ASN A 64 17.68 18.22 -3.82
CA ASN A 64 18.97 17.54 -4.00
C ASN A 64 19.60 17.13 -2.66
N LYS A 65 19.60 18.01 -1.65
CA LYS A 65 20.08 17.69 -0.29
C LYS A 65 19.32 16.51 0.32
N TYR A 66 17.99 16.52 0.19
CA TYR A 66 17.17 15.40 0.65
C TYR A 66 17.52 14.09 -0.08
N ALA A 67 17.74 14.17 -1.39
CA ALA A 67 18.04 13.03 -2.26
C ALA A 67 19.39 12.34 -1.93
N GLU A 68 20.34 13.04 -1.31
CA GLU A 68 21.65 12.47 -0.93
C GLU A 68 21.51 11.25 -0.01
N ASN A 69 20.49 11.24 0.85
CA ASN A 69 20.27 10.18 1.84
C ASN A 69 19.07 9.29 1.55
N HIS A 70 18.26 9.60 0.52
CA HIS A 70 17.01 8.92 0.25
C HIS A 70 16.97 8.29 -1.16
N GLU A 71 16.16 7.24 -1.31
CA GLU A 71 15.86 6.66 -2.63
C GLU A 71 15.01 7.63 -3.45
N ARG A 72 15.12 7.51 -4.79
CA ARG A 72 14.41 8.39 -5.73
C ARG A 72 12.89 8.44 -5.46
N GLN A 73 12.25 7.31 -5.10
CA GLN A 73 10.81 7.29 -4.79
C GLN A 73 10.50 8.08 -3.52
N THR A 74 11.31 7.94 -2.47
CA THR A 74 11.14 8.69 -1.22
C THR A 74 11.31 10.19 -1.45
N THR A 75 12.27 10.58 -2.31
CA THR A 75 12.47 11.98 -2.71
C THR A 75 11.28 12.51 -3.52
N MET A 76 10.69 11.69 -4.39
CA MET A 76 9.46 12.06 -5.10
C MET A 76 8.28 12.27 -4.15
N ASP A 77 8.12 11.40 -3.14
CA ASP A 77 7.07 11.56 -2.13
C ASP A 77 7.26 12.84 -1.31
N PHE A 78 8.51 13.17 -0.92
CA PHE A 78 8.86 14.42 -0.27
C PHE A 78 8.49 15.64 -1.13
N HIS A 79 8.87 15.64 -2.42
CA HIS A 79 8.46 16.67 -3.37
C HIS A 79 6.94 16.84 -3.43
N HIS A 80 6.17 15.76 -3.53
CA HIS A 80 4.71 15.83 -3.60
C HIS A 80 4.08 16.41 -2.33
N GLN A 81 4.67 16.15 -1.16
CA GLN A 81 4.19 16.69 0.11
C GLN A 81 4.47 18.20 0.23
N LEU A 82 5.62 18.66 -0.26
CA LEU A 82 5.97 20.09 -0.30
C LEU A 82 5.12 20.85 -1.31
N LYS A 83 4.91 20.24 -2.50
CA LYS A 83 4.29 20.91 -3.62
C LYS A 83 2.89 21.46 -3.30
N GLY A 84 2.07 20.73 -2.51
CA GLY A 84 0.75 21.19 -2.13
C GLY A 84 0.78 22.53 -1.39
N ALA A 85 1.62 22.62 -0.34
CA ALA A 85 1.77 23.84 0.44
C ALA A 85 2.36 25.00 -0.38
N ILE A 86 3.32 24.70 -1.26
CA ILE A 86 3.95 25.73 -2.11
C ILE A 86 2.99 26.29 -3.15
N LEU A 87 2.10 25.48 -3.71
CA LEU A 87 1.06 25.97 -4.64
C LEU A 87 0.03 26.84 -3.91
N ASP A 88 -0.33 26.48 -2.67
CA ASP A 88 -1.22 27.33 -1.86
C ASP A 88 -0.51 28.66 -1.52
N ALA A 89 0.82 28.67 -1.23
CA ALA A 89 1.60 29.90 -1.05
C ALA A 89 1.64 30.79 -2.31
N LEU A 90 1.64 30.16 -3.48
CA LEU A 90 1.55 30.88 -4.76
C LEU A 90 0.17 31.52 -4.93
N ASP A 91 -0.89 30.79 -4.65
CA ASP A 91 -2.27 31.25 -4.77
C ASP A 91 -2.57 32.37 -3.75
N GLU A 92 -1.94 32.34 -2.56
CA GLU A 92 -2.01 33.39 -1.54
C GLU A 92 -1.09 34.60 -1.84
N GLY A 93 -0.31 34.57 -2.94
CA GLY A 93 0.57 35.66 -3.36
C GLY A 93 1.87 35.80 -2.53
N LEU A 94 2.18 34.85 -1.66
CA LEU A 94 3.43 34.83 -0.86
C LEU A 94 4.66 34.61 -1.72
N ILE A 95 4.51 33.93 -2.84
CA ILE A 95 5.52 33.72 -3.88
C ILE A 95 4.96 34.09 -5.24
N SER A 96 5.79 34.63 -6.12
CA SER A 96 5.35 35.14 -7.43
C SER A 96 5.39 34.09 -8.55
N ARG A 97 6.09 32.97 -8.35
CA ARG A 97 6.28 31.91 -9.36
C ARG A 97 6.33 30.53 -8.70
N ASP A 98 5.80 29.52 -9.38
CA ASP A 98 5.89 28.13 -8.92
C ASP A 98 7.33 27.59 -8.98
N PRO A 99 8.02 27.40 -7.83
CA PRO A 99 9.38 26.87 -7.79
C PRO A 99 9.43 25.35 -8.01
N THR A 100 8.30 24.65 -7.92
CA THR A 100 8.22 23.20 -8.04
C THR A 100 8.14 22.73 -9.50
N ARG A 101 8.00 23.67 -10.44
CA ARG A 101 7.85 23.37 -11.87
C ARG A 101 9.15 22.81 -12.46
N LYS A 102 9.06 21.69 -13.18
CA LYS A 102 10.19 21.01 -13.83
C LYS A 102 11.33 20.62 -12.88
N VAL A 103 11.00 20.28 -11.62
CA VAL A 103 11.98 19.76 -10.68
C VAL A 103 12.58 18.43 -11.15
N ILE A 104 13.88 18.26 -10.95
CA ILE A 104 14.60 17.01 -11.27
C ILE A 104 14.72 16.19 -9.99
N ILE A 105 14.06 15.03 -9.96
CA ILE A 105 14.11 14.12 -8.83
C ILE A 105 15.28 13.15 -8.99
N LYS A 106 16.26 13.31 -8.10
CA LYS A 106 17.38 12.39 -7.91
C LYS A 106 17.11 11.46 -6.71
N GLY A 107 18.06 10.63 -6.38
CA GLY A 107 18.05 9.78 -5.19
C GLY A 107 18.95 8.57 -5.35
N LYS A 108 19.21 7.90 -4.22
CA LYS A 108 19.98 6.65 -4.21
C LYS A 108 19.30 5.57 -5.04
N GLN A 109 20.11 4.72 -5.65
CA GLN A 109 19.57 3.52 -6.32
C GLN A 109 18.87 2.63 -5.29
N PRO A 110 17.70 2.07 -5.62
CA PRO A 110 17.01 1.18 -4.71
C PRO A 110 17.90 -0.02 -4.39
N ARG A 111 17.90 -0.44 -3.14
CA ARG A 111 18.52 -1.71 -2.73
C ARG A 111 17.92 -2.83 -3.58
N LYS A 112 18.70 -3.93 -3.80
CA LYS A 112 18.31 -5.06 -4.68
C LYS A 112 16.80 -5.30 -4.68
N LYS A 113 16.20 -5.31 -5.87
CA LYS A 113 14.76 -5.59 -6.03
C LYS A 113 14.47 -6.96 -5.43
N LYS A 114 13.75 -7.00 -4.32
CA LYS A 114 13.19 -8.26 -3.81
C LYS A 114 12.17 -8.77 -4.82
N GLN A 115 12.08 -10.10 -4.96
CA GLN A 115 11.03 -10.71 -5.78
C GLN A 115 9.67 -10.22 -5.27
N LYS A 116 8.83 -9.77 -6.20
CA LYS A 116 7.55 -9.14 -5.84
C LYS A 116 6.41 -10.14 -5.71
N PHE A 117 6.51 -11.32 -6.29
CA PHE A 117 5.49 -12.36 -6.28
C PHE A 117 6.14 -13.74 -6.44
N LEU A 118 5.42 -14.77 -6.04
CA LEU A 118 5.78 -16.19 -6.22
C LEU A 118 5.07 -16.74 -7.46
N ASN A 119 5.70 -17.71 -8.14
CA ASN A 119 4.99 -18.51 -9.11
C ASN A 119 4.10 -19.58 -8.42
N GLN A 120 3.31 -20.32 -9.18
CA GLN A 120 2.35 -21.31 -8.66
C GLN A 120 3.04 -22.39 -7.84
N PHE A 121 4.17 -22.94 -8.31
CA PHE A 121 4.93 -23.96 -7.58
C PHE A 121 5.47 -23.44 -6.26
N GLN A 122 6.06 -22.24 -6.27
CA GLN A 122 6.60 -21.61 -5.06
C GLN A 122 5.51 -21.30 -4.03
N LEU A 123 4.32 -20.82 -4.50
CA LEU A 123 3.20 -20.62 -3.59
C LEU A 123 2.72 -21.93 -2.99
N HIS A 124 2.62 -22.99 -3.79
CA HIS A 124 2.23 -24.31 -3.29
C HIS A 124 3.22 -24.81 -2.22
N SER A 125 4.53 -24.72 -2.49
CA SER A 125 5.56 -25.08 -1.51
C SER A 125 5.45 -24.27 -0.22
N LEU A 126 5.19 -22.94 -0.32
CA LEU A 126 4.97 -22.12 0.86
C LEU A 126 3.78 -22.61 1.69
N LEU A 127 2.66 -22.91 1.05
CA LEU A 127 1.44 -23.33 1.74
C LEU A 127 1.59 -24.66 2.47
N GLN A 128 2.48 -25.54 2.00
CA GLN A 128 2.80 -26.80 2.68
C GLN A 128 3.61 -26.61 3.98
N GLU A 129 4.37 -25.51 4.09
CA GLU A 129 5.17 -25.20 5.28
C GLU A 129 4.38 -24.45 6.36
N LEU A 130 3.11 -24.08 6.11
CA LEU A 130 2.29 -23.39 7.09
C LEU A 130 1.81 -24.35 8.18
N ASN A 131 1.89 -23.90 9.42
CA ASN A 131 1.28 -24.62 10.54
C ASN A 131 -0.20 -24.24 10.67
N LEU A 132 -1.05 -25.10 10.14
CA LEU A 132 -2.51 -24.91 10.09
C LEU A 132 -3.25 -25.88 11.04
N SER A 133 -2.62 -26.21 12.17
CA SER A 133 -3.27 -27.02 13.22
C SER A 133 -4.37 -26.22 13.90
N ILE A 134 -5.58 -26.74 13.90
CA ILE A 134 -6.73 -26.16 14.61
C ILE A 134 -6.57 -26.29 16.11
N GLU A 135 -5.94 -27.38 16.56
CA GLU A 135 -5.69 -27.64 17.99
C GLU A 135 -4.77 -26.62 18.64
N GLU A 136 -3.80 -26.10 17.87
CA GLU A 136 -2.91 -25.03 18.33
C GLU A 136 -3.55 -23.63 18.26
N GLY A 137 -4.78 -23.56 17.75
CA GLY A 137 -5.55 -22.32 17.65
C GLY A 137 -5.05 -21.35 16.57
N ILE A 138 -5.45 -20.10 16.72
CA ILE A 138 -5.19 -19.06 15.74
C ILE A 138 -3.73 -18.60 15.83
N ASN A 139 -3.01 -18.68 14.72
CA ASN A 139 -1.66 -18.19 14.55
C ASN A 139 -1.50 -17.39 13.25
N TRP A 140 -0.31 -16.84 13.00
CA TRP A 140 -0.05 -16.01 11.83
C TRP A 140 0.00 -16.78 10.50
N ASP A 141 0.18 -18.10 10.54
CA ASP A 141 0.14 -18.94 9.33
C ASP A 141 -1.27 -18.98 8.73
N TRP A 142 -2.31 -18.95 9.56
CA TRP A 142 -3.69 -18.77 9.12
C TRP A 142 -3.93 -17.44 8.41
N LEU A 143 -3.32 -16.35 8.89
CA LEU A 143 -3.38 -15.05 8.21
C LEU A 143 -2.65 -15.09 6.87
N ILE A 144 -1.47 -15.73 6.82
CA ILE A 144 -0.68 -15.91 5.59
C ILE A 144 -1.48 -16.71 4.56
N LEU A 145 -2.09 -17.84 4.95
CA LEU A 145 -2.99 -18.63 4.10
C LEU A 145 -4.12 -17.76 3.54
N LEU A 146 -4.81 -17.05 4.42
CA LEU A 146 -5.96 -16.24 4.02
C LEU A 146 -5.59 -15.16 2.99
N ILE A 147 -4.49 -14.44 3.22
CA ILE A 147 -4.02 -13.42 2.27
C ILE A 147 -3.59 -14.05 0.94
N ALA A 148 -2.92 -15.20 0.97
CA ALA A 148 -2.55 -15.94 -0.23
C ALA A 148 -3.78 -16.35 -1.07
N LYS A 149 -4.85 -16.80 -0.40
CA LYS A 149 -6.09 -17.27 -1.03
C LYS A 149 -7.04 -16.15 -1.49
N THR A 150 -6.94 -14.96 -0.90
CA THR A 150 -7.91 -13.88 -1.12
C THR A 150 -7.33 -12.63 -1.77
N GLY A 151 -6.02 -12.42 -1.64
CA GLY A 151 -5.37 -11.18 -2.04
C GLY A 151 -5.73 -9.97 -1.16
N LEU A 152 -6.22 -10.18 0.06
CA LEU A 152 -6.53 -9.11 1.01
C LEU A 152 -5.32 -8.22 1.32
N ARG A 153 -5.58 -6.94 1.62
CA ARG A 153 -4.56 -6.09 2.26
C ARG A 153 -4.34 -6.55 3.70
N PHE A 154 -3.13 -6.39 4.20
CA PHE A 154 -2.79 -6.77 5.58
C PHE A 154 -3.77 -6.22 6.62
N SER A 155 -4.11 -4.93 6.54
CA SER A 155 -5.07 -4.30 7.46
C SER A 155 -6.52 -4.79 7.28
N GLU A 156 -6.91 -5.22 6.07
CA GLU A 156 -8.22 -5.84 5.81
C GLU A 156 -8.28 -7.24 6.45
N ALA A 157 -7.24 -8.04 6.24
CA ALA A 157 -7.17 -9.39 6.81
C ALA A 157 -7.14 -9.38 8.35
N LEU A 158 -6.44 -8.44 8.95
CA LEU A 158 -6.44 -8.24 10.42
C LEU A 158 -7.80 -7.81 10.97
N ALA A 159 -8.66 -7.18 10.19
CA ALA A 159 -9.96 -6.71 10.62
C ALA A 159 -11.07 -7.76 10.49
N LEU A 160 -10.79 -8.93 9.96
CA LEU A 160 -11.82 -9.94 9.77
C LEU A 160 -12.31 -10.50 11.10
N THR A 161 -13.62 -10.66 11.16
CA THR A 161 -14.35 -11.28 12.26
C THR A 161 -15.06 -12.54 11.75
N PRO A 162 -15.48 -13.48 12.63
CA PRO A 162 -16.30 -14.63 12.20
C PRO A 162 -17.58 -14.22 11.45
N ALA A 163 -18.18 -13.06 11.79
CA ALA A 163 -19.38 -12.54 11.13
C ALA A 163 -19.17 -12.10 9.67
N ASP A 164 -17.91 -11.88 9.26
CA ASP A 164 -17.59 -11.51 7.88
C ASP A 164 -17.65 -12.71 6.92
N PHE A 165 -17.72 -13.96 7.43
CA PHE A 165 -17.81 -15.19 6.65
C PHE A 165 -19.24 -15.67 6.52
N ASP A 166 -19.73 -15.74 5.30
CA ASP A 166 -20.95 -16.50 4.95
C ASP A 166 -20.51 -17.91 4.51
N PHE A 167 -20.40 -18.81 5.47
CA PHE A 167 -19.94 -20.18 5.22
C PHE A 167 -20.85 -20.97 4.29
N SER A 168 -22.16 -20.67 4.29
CA SER A 168 -23.13 -21.36 3.46
C SER A 168 -23.03 -20.96 1.98
N ARG A 169 -22.72 -19.68 1.72
CA ARG A 169 -22.54 -19.14 0.37
C ARG A 169 -21.08 -19.08 -0.09
N GLN A 170 -20.15 -19.46 0.77
CA GLN A 170 -18.71 -19.40 0.52
C GLN A 170 -18.22 -17.97 0.20
N ILE A 171 -18.76 -16.98 0.90
CA ILE A 171 -18.48 -15.56 0.69
C ILE A 171 -17.79 -14.96 1.91
N LEU A 172 -16.73 -14.20 1.65
CA LEU A 172 -16.05 -13.34 2.61
C LEU A 172 -16.40 -11.88 2.33
N SER A 173 -16.92 -11.18 3.31
CA SER A 173 -17.24 -9.75 3.24
C SER A 173 -16.04 -8.90 3.73
N VAL A 174 -15.62 -7.93 2.93
CA VAL A 174 -14.54 -7.00 3.27
C VAL A 174 -15.13 -5.60 3.34
N ASN A 175 -15.28 -5.05 4.54
CA ASN A 175 -15.96 -3.77 4.77
C ASN A 175 -15.23 -2.84 5.76
N LYS A 176 -14.17 -3.35 6.41
CA LYS A 176 -13.40 -2.63 7.45
C LYS A 176 -11.91 -2.95 7.36
N THR A 177 -11.11 -2.20 8.11
CA THR A 177 -9.67 -2.40 8.28
C THR A 177 -9.31 -2.33 9.75
N TRP A 178 -8.19 -2.91 10.14
CA TRP A 178 -7.64 -2.80 11.49
C TRP A 178 -6.58 -1.72 11.56
N ASP A 179 -6.63 -0.89 12.59
CA ASP A 179 -5.56 0.06 12.89
C ASP A 179 -4.39 -0.64 13.57
N TYR A 180 -3.61 -1.35 12.79
CA TYR A 180 -2.51 -2.15 13.32
C TYR A 180 -1.33 -1.33 13.88
N LYS A 181 -1.25 -0.03 13.55
CA LYS A 181 -0.16 0.85 14.00
C LYS A 181 -0.41 1.43 15.39
N TYR A 182 -1.62 1.87 15.64
CA TYR A 182 -1.99 2.52 16.88
C TYR A 182 -2.88 1.63 17.77
N GLY A 183 -3.39 0.54 17.22
CA GLY A 183 -4.21 -0.42 17.98
C GLY A 183 -5.58 0.10 18.38
N THR A 184 -6.10 1.12 17.69
CA THR A 184 -7.39 1.75 18.03
C THR A 184 -8.60 0.90 17.62
N GLY A 185 -8.37 -0.27 16.98
CA GLY A 185 -9.43 -1.19 16.59
C GLY A 185 -9.82 -1.06 15.11
N PHE A 186 -11.11 -1.22 14.85
CA PHE A 186 -11.66 -1.18 13.50
C PHE A 186 -11.72 0.24 12.93
N LEU A 187 -11.34 0.36 11.67
CA LEU A 187 -11.45 1.58 10.89
C LEU A 187 -12.21 1.31 9.59
N PRO A 188 -12.87 2.33 8.99
CA PRO A 188 -13.46 2.19 7.68
C PRO A 188 -12.38 1.90 6.62
N THR A 189 -12.78 1.26 5.52
CA THR A 189 -11.90 1.03 4.38
C THR A 189 -11.41 2.37 3.78
N LYS A 190 -10.27 2.31 3.04
CA LYS A 190 -9.69 3.54 2.46
C LYS A 190 -10.60 4.19 1.41
N ASN A 191 -11.29 3.38 0.60
CA ASN A 191 -12.14 3.81 -0.51
C ASN A 191 -13.41 2.95 -0.55
N LYS A 192 -14.48 3.45 -1.16
CA LYS A 192 -15.72 2.69 -1.39
C LYS A 192 -15.49 1.39 -2.16
N SER A 193 -14.59 1.39 -3.15
CA SER A 193 -14.20 0.19 -3.93
C SER A 193 -13.50 -0.89 -3.11
N SER A 194 -13.00 -0.57 -1.92
CA SER A 194 -12.42 -1.56 -1.01
C SER A 194 -13.49 -2.41 -0.31
N VAL A 195 -14.74 -1.91 -0.22
CA VAL A 195 -15.88 -2.69 0.27
C VAL A 195 -16.28 -3.66 -0.84
N ARG A 196 -16.16 -4.95 -0.56
CA ARG A 196 -16.40 -6.00 -1.55
C ARG A 196 -16.69 -7.34 -0.92
N LYS A 197 -17.23 -8.26 -1.71
CA LYS A 197 -17.38 -9.67 -1.38
C LYS A 197 -16.39 -10.49 -2.20
N ILE A 198 -15.80 -11.51 -1.58
CA ILE A 198 -14.80 -12.40 -2.19
C ILE A 198 -15.33 -13.83 -2.04
N GLU A 199 -15.47 -14.53 -3.13
CA GLU A 199 -15.77 -15.97 -3.13
C GLU A 199 -14.53 -16.75 -2.71
N LEU A 200 -14.71 -17.72 -1.83
CA LEU A 200 -13.66 -18.60 -1.31
C LEU A 200 -13.86 -20.03 -1.81
N ASP A 201 -12.77 -20.75 -1.99
CA ASP A 201 -12.84 -22.18 -2.27
C ASP A 201 -13.34 -22.95 -1.03
N TRP A 202 -13.97 -24.10 -1.29
CA TRP A 202 -14.62 -24.92 -0.26
C TRP A 202 -13.66 -25.37 0.86
N ARG A 203 -12.38 -25.62 0.53
CA ARG A 203 -11.36 -26.04 1.52
C ARG A 203 -11.06 -24.90 2.49
N THR A 204 -10.82 -23.71 1.96
CA THR A 204 -10.61 -22.51 2.77
C THR A 204 -11.82 -22.22 3.66
N ILE A 205 -13.03 -22.34 3.13
CA ILE A 205 -14.27 -22.17 3.90
C ILE A 205 -14.37 -23.21 5.04
N ALA A 206 -14.15 -24.49 4.76
CA ALA A 206 -14.22 -25.54 5.77
C ALA A 206 -13.18 -25.31 6.90
N GLN A 207 -11.94 -24.97 6.53
CA GLN A 207 -10.88 -24.66 7.48
C GLN A 207 -11.24 -23.48 8.39
N PHE A 208 -11.72 -22.36 7.81
CA PHE A 208 -12.08 -21.18 8.59
C PHE A 208 -13.38 -21.38 9.38
N SER A 209 -14.30 -22.19 8.93
CA SER A 209 -15.52 -22.55 9.69
C SER A 209 -15.14 -23.26 10.99
N GLU A 210 -14.18 -24.20 10.94
CA GLU A 210 -13.74 -24.90 12.15
C GLU A 210 -12.85 -23.99 13.02
N LEU A 211 -11.91 -23.25 12.41
CA LEU A 211 -11.01 -22.34 13.13
C LEU A 211 -11.76 -21.27 13.92
N THR A 212 -12.89 -20.77 13.40
CA THR A 212 -13.64 -19.68 14.03
C THR A 212 -14.78 -20.16 14.92
N LYS A 213 -14.94 -21.47 15.07
CA LYS A 213 -15.96 -22.08 15.92
C LYS A 213 -15.76 -21.66 17.39
N GLY A 214 -16.81 -21.10 17.97
CA GLY A 214 -16.78 -20.63 19.35
C GLY A 214 -16.12 -19.27 19.57
N LEU A 215 -15.58 -18.61 18.53
CA LEU A 215 -15.06 -17.25 18.66
C LEU A 215 -16.18 -16.21 18.74
N PRO A 216 -15.94 -15.07 19.41
CA PRO A 216 -16.85 -13.93 19.39
C PRO A 216 -17.08 -13.43 17.96
N LYS A 217 -18.35 -13.30 17.57
CA LYS A 217 -18.70 -13.02 16.16
C LYS A 217 -18.19 -11.68 15.63
N GLU A 218 -18.08 -10.66 16.51
CA GLU A 218 -17.76 -9.29 16.13
C GLU A 218 -16.33 -8.89 16.53
N GLU A 219 -15.54 -9.80 17.08
CA GLU A 219 -14.14 -9.54 17.39
C GLU A 219 -13.21 -9.97 16.26
N SER A 220 -12.07 -9.27 16.12
CA SER A 220 -11.07 -9.67 15.13
C SER A 220 -10.53 -11.07 15.44
N ILE A 221 -10.46 -11.90 14.39
CA ILE A 221 -9.87 -13.24 14.45
C ILE A 221 -8.38 -13.17 14.79
N PHE A 222 -7.65 -12.20 14.25
CA PHE A 222 -6.18 -12.17 14.25
C PHE A 222 -5.58 -11.08 15.14
N ALA A 223 -6.29 -9.97 15.37
CA ALA A 223 -5.69 -8.78 15.95
C ALA A 223 -6.32 -8.41 17.30
N LYS A 224 -5.45 -8.15 18.29
CA LYS A 224 -5.81 -7.55 19.57
C LYS A 224 -4.81 -6.41 19.85
N GLY A 225 -5.23 -5.14 19.59
CA GLY A 225 -4.35 -3.98 19.77
C GLY A 225 -3.35 -3.77 18.63
N VAL A 226 -2.13 -3.33 18.96
CA VAL A 226 -1.06 -3.04 17.98
C VAL A 226 -0.50 -4.34 17.41
N VAL A 227 -0.38 -4.40 16.08
CA VAL A 227 0.23 -5.54 15.38
C VAL A 227 1.38 -5.06 14.50
N PHE A 228 2.58 -5.53 14.77
CA PHE A 228 3.74 -5.18 13.96
C PHE A 228 3.80 -6.03 12.69
N ASN A 229 3.76 -5.37 11.55
CA ASN A 229 3.93 -6.04 10.25
C ASN A 229 5.25 -6.83 10.17
N ALA A 230 6.31 -6.36 10.87
CA ALA A 230 7.58 -7.02 10.96
C ALA A 230 7.47 -8.44 11.57
N THR A 231 6.61 -8.63 12.57
CA THR A 231 6.37 -9.95 13.21
C THR A 231 5.84 -10.96 12.20
N VAL A 232 4.82 -10.58 11.44
CA VAL A 232 4.22 -11.47 10.44
C VAL A 232 5.19 -11.74 9.29
N ASN A 233 5.94 -10.71 8.85
CA ASN A 233 6.97 -10.88 7.83
C ASN A 233 8.12 -11.78 8.29
N SER A 234 8.51 -11.76 9.57
CA SER A 234 9.53 -12.65 10.12
C SER A 234 9.08 -14.12 10.09
N ILE A 235 7.80 -14.37 10.36
CA ILE A 235 7.23 -15.72 10.26
C ILE A 235 7.19 -16.16 8.79
N LEU A 236 6.68 -15.31 7.90
CA LEU A 236 6.65 -15.60 6.46
C LEU A 236 8.07 -15.87 5.91
N GLU A 237 9.07 -15.10 6.34
CA GLU A 237 10.47 -15.33 5.98
C GLU A 237 10.94 -16.74 6.38
N ARG A 238 10.64 -17.19 7.61
CA ARG A 238 10.96 -18.54 8.06
C ARG A 238 10.29 -19.60 7.20
N ARG A 239 9.00 -19.43 6.85
CA ARG A 239 8.26 -20.34 5.98
C ARG A 239 8.82 -20.37 4.55
N CYS A 240 9.18 -19.19 4.00
CA CYS A 240 9.85 -19.13 2.69
C CYS A 240 11.19 -19.88 2.68
N LYS A 241 12.00 -19.71 3.74
CA LYS A 241 13.28 -20.43 3.89
C LYS A 241 13.09 -21.94 4.01
N ALA A 242 12.12 -22.40 4.81
CA ALA A 242 11.79 -23.83 4.94
C ALA A 242 11.35 -24.40 3.58
N ALA A 243 10.51 -23.70 2.85
CA ALA A 243 10.07 -24.08 1.50
C ALA A 243 11.18 -23.95 0.44
N LYS A 244 12.36 -23.42 0.77
CA LYS A 244 13.50 -23.16 -0.16
C LYS A 244 13.09 -22.27 -1.34
N ILE A 245 12.24 -21.27 -1.09
CA ILE A 245 11.76 -20.30 -2.08
C ILE A 245 12.29 -18.89 -1.76
N PRO A 246 12.22 -17.94 -2.71
CA PRO A 246 12.58 -16.55 -2.45
C PRO A 246 11.76 -15.93 -1.33
N VAL A 247 12.43 -15.19 -0.44
CA VAL A 247 11.78 -14.48 0.66
C VAL A 247 10.98 -13.31 0.12
N ILE A 248 9.69 -13.30 0.43
CA ILE A 248 8.74 -12.25 0.07
C ILE A 248 8.17 -11.57 1.31
N THR A 249 7.40 -10.51 1.11
CA THR A 249 6.66 -9.83 2.19
C THR A 249 5.19 -10.25 2.19
N ILE A 250 4.49 -10.01 3.30
CA ILE A 250 3.04 -10.28 3.40
C ILE A 250 2.25 -9.53 2.30
N HIS A 251 2.67 -8.32 1.92
CA HIS A 251 2.06 -7.59 0.81
C HIS A 251 2.32 -8.25 -0.55
N SER A 252 3.45 -8.93 -0.70
CA SER A 252 3.79 -9.68 -1.92
C SER A 252 2.87 -10.87 -2.16
N LEU A 253 2.25 -11.46 -1.13
CA LEU A 253 1.23 -12.50 -1.30
C LEU A 253 0.01 -12.01 -2.05
N ARG A 254 -0.39 -10.75 -1.83
CA ARG A 254 -1.45 -10.13 -2.62
C ARG A 254 -1.04 -9.97 -4.09
N HIS A 255 0.22 -9.62 -4.36
CA HIS A 255 0.74 -9.59 -5.73
C HIS A 255 0.78 -11.00 -6.33
N THR A 256 1.20 -12.00 -5.57
CA THR A 256 1.19 -13.42 -5.97
C THR A 256 -0.23 -13.86 -6.35
N HIS A 257 -1.21 -13.59 -5.50
CA HIS A 257 -2.62 -13.91 -5.77
C HIS A 257 -3.11 -13.31 -7.10
N ALA A 258 -2.86 -12.02 -7.30
CA ALA A 258 -3.28 -11.35 -8.53
C ALA A 258 -2.56 -11.87 -9.77
N SER A 259 -1.24 -12.10 -9.68
CA SER A 259 -0.43 -12.64 -10.78
C SER A 259 -0.93 -14.01 -11.21
N LEU A 260 -1.19 -14.89 -10.25
CA LEU A 260 -1.69 -16.25 -10.56
C LEU A 260 -3.06 -16.21 -11.24
N LEU A 261 -3.99 -15.38 -10.77
CA LEU A 261 -5.30 -15.24 -11.42
C LEU A 261 -5.18 -14.72 -12.86
N LEU A 262 -4.29 -13.78 -13.10
CA LEU A 262 -4.04 -13.28 -14.47
C LEU A 262 -3.42 -14.36 -15.35
N TYR A 263 -2.45 -15.13 -14.86
CA TYR A 263 -1.87 -16.25 -15.62
C TYR A 263 -2.89 -17.35 -15.94
N GLU A 264 -3.88 -17.55 -15.07
CA GLU A 264 -5.01 -18.47 -15.31
C GLU A 264 -6.10 -17.88 -16.23
N GLY A 265 -5.86 -16.71 -16.83
CA GLY A 265 -6.76 -16.08 -17.79
C GLY A 265 -7.93 -15.31 -17.16
N VAL A 266 -7.94 -15.08 -15.85
CA VAL A 266 -8.96 -14.24 -15.20
C VAL A 266 -8.81 -12.80 -15.67
N SER A 267 -9.90 -12.18 -16.12
CA SER A 267 -9.88 -10.82 -16.66
C SER A 267 -9.33 -9.80 -15.66
N ILE A 268 -8.59 -8.80 -16.15
CA ILE A 268 -8.02 -7.70 -15.35
C ILE A 268 -9.11 -7.00 -14.53
N ALA A 269 -10.30 -6.83 -15.10
CA ALA A 269 -11.43 -6.19 -14.42
C ALA A 269 -11.91 -7.02 -13.21
N SER A 270 -11.95 -8.35 -13.34
CA SER A 270 -12.32 -9.26 -12.25
C SER A 270 -11.25 -9.29 -11.17
N VAL A 271 -9.97 -9.33 -11.53
CA VAL A 271 -8.86 -9.22 -10.58
C VAL A 271 -8.88 -7.88 -9.84
N ALA A 272 -9.10 -6.76 -10.55
CA ALA A 272 -9.18 -5.43 -9.94
C ALA A 272 -10.33 -5.34 -8.91
N ARG A 273 -11.53 -5.87 -9.23
CA ARG A 273 -12.68 -5.94 -8.31
C ARG A 273 -12.37 -6.79 -7.10
N ARG A 274 -11.82 -7.99 -7.30
CA ARG A 274 -11.46 -8.91 -6.22
C ARG A 274 -10.45 -8.29 -5.26
N LEU A 275 -9.48 -7.55 -5.78
CA LEU A 275 -8.50 -6.83 -4.99
C LEU A 275 -9.07 -5.54 -4.35
N GLY A 276 -10.16 -4.97 -4.83
CA GLY A 276 -10.70 -3.69 -4.37
C GLY A 276 -9.82 -2.52 -4.78
N HIS A 277 -9.39 -2.49 -6.03
CA HIS A 277 -8.74 -1.33 -6.64
C HIS A 277 -9.79 -0.33 -7.11
N SER A 278 -9.57 0.97 -6.85
CA SER A 278 -10.49 2.04 -7.27
C SER A 278 -10.45 2.28 -8.79
N SER A 279 -9.40 1.83 -9.47
CA SER A 279 -9.22 1.94 -10.90
C SER A 279 -8.57 0.67 -11.47
N ILE A 280 -9.07 0.19 -12.58
CA ILE A 280 -8.48 -0.91 -13.37
C ILE A 280 -7.05 -0.54 -13.79
N THR A 281 -6.79 0.74 -14.07
CA THR A 281 -5.45 1.26 -14.43
C THR A 281 -4.40 0.93 -13.36
N THR A 282 -4.78 0.86 -12.09
CA THR A 282 -3.86 0.46 -11.01
C THR A 282 -3.42 -0.99 -11.21
N THR A 283 -4.34 -1.89 -11.53
CA THR A 283 -4.04 -3.30 -11.82
C THR A 283 -3.21 -3.42 -13.08
N GLN A 284 -3.58 -2.74 -14.16
CA GLN A 284 -2.84 -2.74 -15.43
C GLN A 284 -1.39 -2.31 -15.24
N LYS A 285 -1.15 -1.14 -14.61
CA LYS A 285 0.22 -0.64 -14.37
C LYS A 285 1.05 -1.57 -13.50
N THR A 286 0.43 -2.21 -12.50
CA THR A 286 1.14 -3.10 -11.58
C THR A 286 1.55 -4.42 -12.23
N TYR A 287 0.70 -4.95 -13.11
CA TYR A 287 0.86 -6.27 -13.73
C TYR A 287 1.08 -6.20 -15.24
N LEU A 288 1.53 -5.04 -15.76
CA LEU A 288 1.72 -4.78 -17.19
C LEU A 288 2.58 -5.86 -17.87
N HIS A 289 3.64 -6.33 -17.21
CA HIS A 289 4.52 -7.36 -17.75
C HIS A 289 3.82 -8.70 -17.97
N ILE A 290 2.91 -9.09 -17.04
CA ILE A 290 2.13 -10.33 -17.19
C ILE A 290 1.10 -10.17 -18.32
N ILE A 291 0.47 -9.01 -18.40
CA ILE A 291 -0.51 -8.69 -19.43
C ILE A 291 0.15 -8.77 -20.81
N GLN A 292 1.35 -8.22 -20.96
CA GLN A 292 2.11 -8.29 -22.22
C GLN A 292 2.51 -9.72 -22.61
N GLU A 293 2.88 -10.57 -21.62
CA GLU A 293 3.15 -11.99 -21.88
C GLU A 293 1.90 -12.74 -22.36
N LEU A 294 0.74 -12.46 -21.76
CA LEU A 294 -0.54 -13.04 -22.18
C LEU A 294 -0.97 -12.52 -23.56
N GLU A 295 -0.86 -11.22 -23.83
CA GLU A 295 -1.16 -10.64 -25.15
C GLU A 295 -0.30 -11.26 -26.27
N ASN A 296 0.98 -11.52 -26.00
CA ASN A 296 1.85 -12.21 -26.96
C ASN A 296 1.38 -13.65 -27.21
N ALA A 297 0.94 -14.37 -26.18
CA ALA A 297 0.38 -15.71 -26.35
C ALA A 297 -0.96 -15.69 -27.12
N ASP A 298 -1.79 -14.68 -26.90
CA ASP A 298 -3.05 -14.48 -27.59
C ASP A 298 -2.84 -14.19 -29.09
N VAL A 299 -1.80 -13.46 -29.46
CA VAL A 299 -1.45 -13.23 -30.89
C VAL A 299 -1.19 -14.55 -31.62
N ASP A 300 -0.45 -15.47 -31.00
CA ASP A 300 -0.20 -16.80 -31.59
C ASP A 300 -1.49 -17.62 -31.71
N LEU A 301 -2.39 -17.51 -30.75
CA LEU A 301 -3.71 -18.14 -30.81
C LEU A 301 -4.57 -17.56 -31.93
N VAL A 302 -4.61 -16.24 -32.08
CA VAL A 302 -5.33 -15.55 -33.16
C VAL A 302 -4.79 -15.99 -34.52
N MET A 303 -3.45 -15.99 -34.71
CA MET A 303 -2.84 -16.39 -35.96
C MET A 303 -3.14 -17.84 -36.31
N ARG A 304 -3.11 -18.76 -35.33
CA ARG A 304 -3.51 -20.17 -35.57
C ARG A 304 -4.98 -20.29 -35.91
N SER A 305 -5.86 -19.53 -35.22
CA SER A 305 -7.31 -19.55 -35.49
C SER A 305 -7.61 -19.04 -36.90
N LEU A 306 -6.94 -17.96 -37.35
CA LEU A 306 -7.11 -17.43 -38.70
C LEU A 306 -6.53 -18.32 -39.76
N SER A 307 -5.45 -19.07 -39.49
CA SER A 307 -4.85 -20.00 -40.44
C SER A 307 -5.66 -21.28 -40.65
N ASN A 308 -6.64 -21.55 -39.79
CA ASN A 308 -7.56 -22.69 -39.87
C ASN A 308 -8.91 -22.34 -40.50
N LEU A 309 -9.09 -21.08 -40.93
CA LEU A 309 -10.22 -20.62 -41.77
C LEU A 309 -9.91 -20.74 -43.26
#